data_8b343498b1504b6e868b49fc41d538e8
#
_entry.id   8b343498b1504b6e868b49fc41d538e8
#
_cell.length_a   1.000
_cell.length_b   1.000
_cell.length_c   1.000
_cell.angle_alpha   90.00
_cell.angle_beta   90.00
_cell.angle_gamma   90.00
#
_symmetry.space_group_name_H-M   'P 1'
#
loop_
_entity.id
_entity.type
_entity.pdbx_description
1 polymer ?
#
loop_
_entity_poly.entity_id
_entity_poly.type
_entity_poly.pdbx_seq_one_letter_code
_entity_poly.pdbx_strand_id
1 'polypeptide(L)'
;NSILRRLPEWFGIEEAIVEYVNEVKNTDFYAAYYLNIPVGFISIKSNNKYTSEIYVFGVLKEYQNHGIGKKLLEKAQEELIKNKVKFLMVKTLGDSHPDKHYKRTREFYSKVGFYPLEEIKEIWGEENPCLIMVKNILL
;
A
#
# COMPACT_ATOMS: atom_id res chain seq x y z
N ASN A 1 17.35 4.00 19.06
CA ASN A 1 18.80 3.87 19.04
C ASN A 1 19.33 4.09 17.63
N SER A 2 20.29 4.99 17.46
CA SER A 2 20.84 5.35 16.16
C SER A 2 21.54 4.18 15.45
N ILE A 3 22.13 3.27 16.19
CA ILE A 3 22.79 2.09 15.63
C ILE A 3 21.73 1.17 15.01
N LEU A 4 20.64 0.91 15.71
CA LEU A 4 19.56 0.08 15.18
C LEU A 4 18.90 0.71 13.96
N ARG A 5 18.82 2.03 13.90
CA ARG A 5 18.26 2.72 12.73
C ARG A 5 19.11 2.57 11.49
N ARG A 6 20.42 2.40 11.65
CA ARG A 6 21.31 2.17 10.51
C ARG A 6 21.25 0.75 10.01
N LEU A 7 20.94 -0.18 10.89
CA LEU A 7 20.86 -1.59 10.55
C LEU A 7 19.73 -1.97 9.60
N PRO A 8 18.57 -1.27 9.55
CA PRO A 8 17.53 -1.63 8.59
C PRO A 8 17.99 -1.70 7.14
N GLU A 9 19.03 -0.97 6.79
CA GLU A 9 19.59 -1.05 5.44
C GLU A 9 20.21 -2.43 5.18
N TRP A 10 20.57 -3.14 6.22
CA TRP A 10 21.27 -4.41 6.15
C TRP A 10 20.36 -5.61 6.45
N PHE A 11 19.45 -5.48 7.40
CA PHE A 11 18.60 -6.60 7.82
C PHE A 11 17.11 -6.25 7.92
N GLY A 12 16.75 -4.99 7.95
CA GLY A 12 15.43 -4.57 8.39
C GLY A 12 14.28 -5.20 7.62
N ILE A 13 14.43 -5.34 6.32
CA ILE A 13 13.37 -5.90 5.47
C ILE A 13 13.04 -7.33 5.86
N GLU A 14 14.06 -8.14 6.09
CA GLU A 14 13.89 -9.55 6.42
C GLU A 14 13.40 -9.75 7.84
N GLU A 15 13.73 -8.82 8.73
CA GLU A 15 13.33 -8.87 10.13
C GLU A 15 11.92 -8.33 10.38
N ALA A 16 11.35 -7.62 9.42
CA ALA A 16 10.01 -7.08 9.59
C ALA A 16 8.96 -8.19 9.49
N ILE A 17 8.06 -8.21 10.46
CA ILE A 17 6.98 -9.19 10.53
C ILE A 17 5.67 -8.50 10.18
N VAL A 18 4.90 -9.06 9.26
CA VAL A 18 3.60 -8.55 8.89
C VAL A 18 2.53 -9.42 9.54
N GLU A 19 1.64 -8.80 10.30
CA GLU A 19 0.56 -9.49 10.99
C GLU A 19 -0.80 -8.93 10.59
N TYR A 20 -1.79 -9.83 10.50
CA TYR A 20 -3.18 -9.43 10.33
C TYR A 20 -3.73 -8.92 11.66
N VAL A 21 -4.33 -7.74 11.63
CA VAL A 21 -4.94 -7.13 12.81
C VAL A 21 -6.44 -7.06 12.59
N ASN A 22 -7.18 -7.83 13.36
CA ASN A 22 -8.63 -7.98 13.18
C ASN A 22 -9.45 -6.98 14.00
N GLU A 23 -9.04 -5.72 13.99
CA GLU A 23 -9.70 -4.72 14.84
C GLU A 23 -10.51 -3.69 14.06
N VAL A 24 -10.31 -3.62 12.75
CA VAL A 24 -10.96 -2.60 11.93
C VAL A 24 -12.17 -3.19 11.24
N LYS A 25 -13.33 -2.62 11.56
CA LYS A 25 -14.61 -3.09 11.03
C LYS A 25 -14.71 -2.86 9.51
N ASN A 26 -15.10 -3.91 8.79
CA ASN A 26 -15.31 -3.89 7.33
C ASN A 26 -14.05 -3.68 6.49
N THR A 27 -12.86 -3.76 7.09
CA THR A 27 -11.60 -3.73 6.35
C THR A 27 -10.66 -4.80 6.86
N ASP A 28 -9.84 -5.33 5.97
CA ASP A 28 -8.72 -6.18 6.37
C ASP A 28 -7.55 -5.27 6.67
N PHE A 29 -6.92 -5.48 7.80
CA PHE A 29 -5.84 -4.63 8.27
C PHE A 29 -4.59 -5.46 8.57
N TYR A 30 -3.46 -5.04 8.00
CA TYR A 30 -2.17 -5.68 8.23
C TYR A 30 -1.18 -4.65 8.74
N ALA A 31 -0.42 -5.03 9.75
CA ALA A 31 0.62 -4.16 10.32
C ALA A 31 1.99 -4.85 10.21
N ALA A 32 3.00 -4.06 9.92
CA ALA A 32 4.37 -4.51 9.89
C ALA A 32 5.08 -4.05 11.15
N TYR A 33 5.82 -4.96 11.79
CA TYR A 33 6.57 -4.70 13.01
C TYR A 33 8.05 -4.98 12.78
N TYR A 34 8.87 -4.09 13.29
CA TYR A 34 10.31 -4.31 13.33
C TYR A 34 10.78 -4.16 14.79
N LEU A 35 11.36 -5.23 15.35
CA LEU A 35 11.73 -5.27 16.75
C LEU A 35 10.57 -4.89 17.68
N ASN A 36 9.38 -5.43 17.39
CA ASN A 36 8.14 -5.20 18.13
C ASN A 36 7.60 -3.76 18.05
N ILE A 37 8.14 -2.95 17.15
CA ILE A 37 7.67 -1.58 16.93
C ILE A 37 6.84 -1.57 15.64
N PRO A 38 5.61 -1.03 15.66
CA PRO A 38 4.83 -0.92 14.43
C PRO A 38 5.48 0.13 13.51
N VAL A 39 5.82 -0.28 12.29
CA VAL A 39 6.54 0.57 11.35
C VAL A 39 5.76 0.84 10.05
N GLY A 40 4.67 0.13 9.84
CA GLY A 40 3.83 0.34 8.66
C GLY A 40 2.54 -0.43 8.77
N PHE A 41 1.58 -0.08 7.89
CA PHE A 41 0.29 -0.75 7.86
C PHE A 41 -0.35 -0.59 6.48
N ILE A 42 -1.27 -1.50 6.19
CA ILE A 42 -2.12 -1.43 5.00
C ILE A 42 -3.52 -1.88 5.37
N SER A 43 -4.51 -1.13 4.91
CA SER A 43 -5.92 -1.43 5.12
C SER A 43 -6.58 -1.65 3.77
N ILE A 44 -7.29 -2.76 3.63
CA ILE A 44 -7.95 -3.18 2.39
C ILE A 44 -9.45 -3.24 2.63
N LYS A 45 -10.23 -2.66 1.73
CA LYS A 45 -11.68 -2.80 1.76
C LYS A 45 -12.17 -3.52 0.52
N SER A 46 -13.26 -4.26 0.66
CA SER A 46 -13.90 -4.92 -0.47
C SER A 46 -14.88 -3.98 -1.15
N ASN A 47 -14.76 -3.80 -2.45
CA ASN A 47 -15.71 -3.03 -3.23
C ASN A 47 -16.82 -3.93 -3.79
N ASN A 48 -16.45 -5.13 -4.21
CA ASN A 48 -17.36 -6.17 -4.67
C ASN A 48 -16.59 -7.50 -4.65
N LYS A 49 -17.20 -8.59 -5.08
CA LYS A 49 -16.55 -9.90 -4.99
C LYS A 49 -15.29 -10.05 -5.88
N TYR A 50 -15.12 -9.17 -6.85
CA TYR A 50 -13.97 -9.24 -7.77
C TYR A 50 -12.88 -8.24 -7.45
N THR A 51 -13.21 -7.15 -6.76
CA THR A 51 -12.34 -5.98 -6.63
C THR A 51 -12.24 -5.54 -5.18
N SER A 52 -11.02 -5.38 -4.71
CA SER A 52 -10.72 -4.77 -3.42
C SER A 52 -9.88 -3.53 -3.65
N GLU A 53 -9.83 -2.69 -2.64
CA GLU A 53 -9.16 -1.39 -2.74
C GLU A 53 -8.23 -1.19 -1.55
N ILE A 54 -7.02 -0.70 -1.82
CA ILE A 54 -6.14 -0.21 -0.77
C ILE A 54 -6.77 1.07 -0.23
N TYR A 55 -7.25 1.00 1.00
CA TYR A 55 -7.96 2.13 1.60
C TYR A 55 -7.01 3.10 2.29
N VAL A 56 -6.14 2.57 3.14
CA VAL A 56 -5.09 3.35 3.80
C VAL A 56 -3.80 2.54 3.76
N PHE A 57 -2.68 3.22 3.54
CA PHE A 57 -1.39 2.55 3.42
C PHE A 57 -0.30 3.52 3.85
N GLY A 58 0.53 3.10 4.78
CA GLY A 58 1.61 3.93 5.26
C GLY A 58 2.77 3.15 5.82
N VAL A 59 3.96 3.71 5.70
CA VAL A 59 5.19 3.22 6.32
C VAL A 59 5.88 4.42 6.94
N LEU A 60 6.35 4.27 8.17
CA LEU A 60 7.09 5.34 8.85
C LEU A 60 8.27 5.79 7.99
N LYS A 61 8.51 7.09 7.97
CA LYS A 61 9.50 7.70 7.09
C LYS A 61 10.89 7.05 7.22
N GLU A 62 11.31 6.77 8.44
CA GLU A 62 12.62 6.16 8.71
C GLU A 62 12.74 4.74 8.18
N TYR A 63 11.62 4.11 7.87
CA TYR A 63 11.57 2.73 7.40
C TYR A 63 11.15 2.60 5.95
N GLN A 64 10.96 3.72 5.25
CA GLN A 64 10.66 3.71 3.83
C GLN A 64 11.88 3.26 3.02
N ASN A 65 11.64 2.77 1.80
CA ASN A 65 12.69 2.28 0.89
C ASN A 65 13.44 1.03 1.37
N HIS A 66 12.85 0.29 2.32
CA HIS A 66 13.42 -0.96 2.84
C HIS A 66 12.54 -2.17 2.50
N GLY A 67 11.59 -2.02 1.59
CA GLY A 67 10.74 -3.13 1.16
C GLY A 67 9.57 -3.45 2.08
N ILE A 68 9.35 -2.67 3.14
CA ILE A 68 8.24 -2.93 4.09
C ILE A 68 6.89 -2.72 3.40
N GLY A 69 6.73 -1.66 2.62
CA GLY A 69 5.50 -1.42 1.86
C GLY A 69 5.21 -2.56 0.89
N LYS A 70 6.23 -3.03 0.19
CA LYS A 70 6.09 -4.16 -0.73
C LYS A 70 5.67 -5.42 0.02
N LYS A 71 6.25 -5.68 1.18
CA LYS A 71 5.93 -6.85 2.00
C LYS A 71 4.49 -6.81 2.52
N LEU A 72 4.04 -5.64 2.97
CA LEU A 72 2.64 -5.43 3.38
C LEU A 72 1.69 -5.72 2.22
N LEU A 73 2.00 -5.17 1.05
CA LEU A 73 1.18 -5.37 -0.13
C LEU A 73 1.15 -6.84 -0.56
N GLU A 74 2.28 -7.53 -0.55
CA GLU A 74 2.35 -8.94 -0.88
C GLU A 74 1.49 -9.78 0.06
N LYS A 75 1.52 -9.49 1.35
CA LYS A 75 0.70 -10.22 2.33
C LYS A 75 -0.78 -10.00 2.09
N ALA A 76 -1.18 -8.76 1.84
CA ALA A 76 -2.57 -8.45 1.52
C ALA A 76 -3.00 -9.16 0.24
N GLN A 77 -2.18 -9.14 -0.79
CA GLN A 77 -2.48 -9.82 -2.06
C GLN A 77 -2.64 -11.33 -1.89
N GLU A 78 -1.81 -11.97 -1.09
CA GLU A 78 -1.93 -13.41 -0.83
C GLU A 78 -3.32 -13.77 -0.31
N GLU A 79 -3.82 -13.00 0.64
CA GLU A 79 -5.14 -13.25 1.20
C GLU A 79 -6.27 -12.97 0.20
N LEU A 80 -6.14 -11.91 -0.57
CA LEU A 80 -7.11 -11.60 -1.61
C LEU A 80 -7.17 -12.68 -2.68
N ILE A 81 -6.04 -13.20 -3.09
CA ILE A 81 -5.96 -14.29 -4.08
C ILE A 81 -6.64 -15.55 -3.55
N LYS A 82 -6.45 -15.88 -2.29
CA LYS A 82 -7.13 -17.01 -1.66
C LYS A 82 -8.66 -16.87 -1.73
N ASN A 83 -9.15 -15.65 -1.67
CA ASN A 83 -10.57 -15.34 -1.74
C ASN A 83 -11.08 -15.05 -3.14
N LYS A 84 -10.27 -15.35 -4.17
CA LYS A 84 -10.64 -15.22 -5.58
C LYS A 84 -10.88 -13.78 -6.03
N VAL A 85 -10.32 -12.81 -5.34
CA VAL A 85 -10.34 -11.41 -5.77
C VAL A 85 -9.43 -11.26 -6.98
N LYS A 86 -9.91 -10.60 -8.02
CA LYS A 86 -9.19 -10.46 -9.30
C LYS A 86 -8.40 -9.17 -9.40
N PHE A 87 -8.95 -8.10 -8.86
CA PHE A 87 -8.38 -6.76 -9.03
C PHE A 87 -8.15 -6.09 -7.69
N LEU A 88 -7.02 -5.45 -7.58
CA LEU A 88 -6.71 -4.57 -6.47
C LEU A 88 -6.54 -3.17 -7.04
N MET A 89 -7.27 -2.21 -6.49
CA MET A 89 -7.19 -0.84 -6.94
C MET A 89 -6.73 0.09 -5.82
N VAL A 90 -6.28 1.26 -6.19
CA VAL A 90 -5.90 2.32 -5.25
C VAL A 90 -6.25 3.67 -5.86
N LYS A 91 -6.61 4.62 -5.00
CA LYS A 91 -6.82 6.01 -5.38
C LYS A 91 -5.65 6.82 -4.84
N THR A 92 -5.02 7.59 -5.70
CA THR A 92 -3.91 8.46 -5.32
C THR A 92 -4.02 9.77 -6.06
N LEU A 93 -3.19 10.76 -5.75
CA LEU A 93 -3.19 12.01 -6.51
C LEU A 93 -2.52 11.80 -7.86
N GLY A 94 -3.15 12.32 -8.91
CA GLY A 94 -2.69 12.14 -10.27
C GLY A 94 -1.53 13.05 -10.68
N ASP A 95 -1.02 12.85 -11.90
CA ASP A 95 0.13 13.57 -12.44
C ASP A 95 -0.06 15.08 -12.54
N SER A 96 -1.30 15.53 -12.66
CA SER A 96 -1.58 16.96 -12.72
C SER A 96 -1.37 17.67 -11.40
N HIS A 97 -1.19 16.92 -10.30
CA HIS A 97 -0.83 17.50 -9.01
C HIS A 97 0.70 17.58 -8.89
N PRO A 98 1.26 18.76 -8.58
CA PRO A 98 2.72 18.96 -8.63
C PRO A 98 3.51 18.39 -7.46
N ASP A 99 2.87 17.83 -6.45
CA ASP A 99 3.54 17.37 -5.24
C ASP A 99 4.46 16.16 -5.51
N LYS A 100 5.73 16.31 -5.20
CA LYS A 100 6.74 15.27 -5.40
C LYS A 100 6.51 14.02 -4.56
N HIS A 101 5.89 14.17 -3.39
CA HIS A 101 5.57 13.03 -2.53
C HIS A 101 4.62 12.07 -3.25
N TYR A 102 3.57 12.62 -3.88
CA TYR A 102 2.61 11.79 -4.60
C TYR A 102 3.20 11.22 -5.88
N LYS A 103 4.17 11.88 -6.47
CA LYS A 103 4.90 11.31 -7.60
C LYS A 103 5.63 10.04 -7.18
N ARG A 104 6.30 10.05 -6.02
CA ARG A 104 6.98 8.85 -5.50
C ARG A 104 6.00 7.75 -5.17
N THR A 105 4.82 8.11 -4.66
CA THR A 105 3.76 7.15 -4.37
C THR A 105 3.28 6.47 -5.65
N ARG A 106 3.04 7.23 -6.72
CA ARG A 106 2.66 6.67 -8.02
C ARG A 106 3.74 5.75 -8.58
N GLU A 107 5.02 6.15 -8.45
CA GLU A 107 6.13 5.33 -8.89
C GLU A 107 6.20 4.01 -8.12
N PHE A 108 5.94 4.04 -6.82
CA PHE A 108 5.87 2.83 -6.01
C PHE A 108 4.80 1.89 -6.55
N TYR A 109 3.58 2.39 -6.76
CA TYR A 109 2.50 1.56 -7.28
C TYR A 109 2.82 1.00 -8.67
N SER A 110 3.41 1.81 -9.53
CA SER A 110 3.83 1.35 -10.86
C SER A 110 4.85 0.22 -10.77
N LYS A 111 5.82 0.35 -9.88
CA LYS A 111 6.85 -0.66 -9.66
C LYS A 111 6.29 -2.00 -9.19
N VAL A 112 5.27 -1.97 -8.37
CA VAL A 112 4.67 -3.21 -7.84
C VAL A 112 3.53 -3.73 -8.72
N GLY A 113 3.35 -3.18 -9.90
CA GLY A 113 2.49 -3.76 -10.92
C GLY A 113 1.13 -3.09 -11.15
N PHE A 114 0.91 -1.91 -10.59
CA PHE A 114 -0.32 -1.16 -10.83
C PHE A 114 -0.19 -0.33 -12.10
N TYR A 115 -1.29 -0.18 -12.79
CA TYR A 115 -1.41 0.64 -14.00
C TYR A 115 -2.44 1.73 -13.79
N PRO A 116 -2.21 2.94 -14.31
CA PRO A 116 -3.23 3.98 -14.24
C PRO A 116 -4.45 3.58 -15.06
N LEU A 117 -5.62 3.73 -14.47
CA LEU A 117 -6.88 3.47 -15.13
C LEU A 117 -7.52 4.76 -15.62
N GLU A 118 -7.71 5.71 -14.72
CA GLU A 118 -8.40 6.97 -15.04
C GLU A 118 -8.12 8.01 -13.97
N GLU A 119 -8.05 9.28 -14.40
CA GLU A 119 -7.98 10.41 -13.48
C GLU A 119 -9.35 11.06 -13.40
N ILE A 120 -9.92 11.12 -12.20
CA ILE A 120 -11.27 11.64 -11.98
C ILE A 120 -11.20 12.84 -11.04
N LYS A 121 -11.48 14.01 -11.56
CA LYS A 121 -11.42 15.27 -10.79
C LYS A 121 -12.60 15.44 -9.86
N GLU A 122 -13.72 14.84 -10.18
CA GLU A 122 -14.97 14.97 -9.42
C GLU A 122 -14.94 14.29 -8.06
N ILE A 123 -14.03 13.34 -7.83
CA ILE A 123 -13.96 12.64 -6.54
C ILE A 123 -13.41 13.55 -5.45
N TRP A 124 -12.31 14.26 -5.72
CA TRP A 124 -11.63 15.10 -4.73
C TRP A 124 -11.55 16.57 -5.12
N GLY A 125 -12.09 16.96 -6.28
CA GLY A 125 -12.03 18.30 -6.82
C GLY A 125 -10.88 18.50 -7.81
N GLU A 126 -10.94 19.59 -8.58
CA GLU A 126 -9.96 19.84 -9.64
C GLU A 126 -8.53 20.02 -9.14
N GLU A 127 -8.37 20.58 -7.94
CA GLU A 127 -7.04 20.81 -7.35
C GLU A 127 -6.40 19.52 -6.86
N ASN A 128 -7.21 18.49 -6.64
CA ASN A 128 -6.77 17.20 -6.13
C ASN A 128 -7.28 16.09 -7.06
N PRO A 129 -6.74 15.99 -8.26
CA PRO A 129 -7.22 14.98 -9.22
C PRO A 129 -6.97 13.57 -8.68
N CYS A 130 -8.01 12.76 -8.67
CA CYS A 130 -7.94 11.39 -8.19
C CYS A 130 -7.53 10.46 -9.33
N LEU A 131 -6.35 9.89 -9.23
CA LEU A 131 -5.90 8.86 -10.16
C LEU A 131 -6.27 7.49 -9.60
N ILE A 132 -7.03 6.73 -10.35
CA ILE A 132 -7.32 5.35 -10.01
C ILE A 132 -6.28 4.48 -10.69
N MET A 133 -5.59 3.67 -9.90
CA MET A 133 -4.64 2.67 -10.40
C MET A 133 -5.16 1.28 -10.09
N VAL A 134 -4.89 0.33 -10.95
CA VAL A 134 -5.41 -1.03 -10.83
C VAL A 134 -4.34 -2.06 -11.14
N LYS A 135 -4.40 -3.19 -10.45
CA LYS A 135 -3.54 -4.33 -10.66
C LYS A 135 -4.38 -5.60 -10.78
N ASN A 136 -4.13 -6.40 -11.80
CA ASN A 136 -4.73 -7.73 -11.89
C ASN A 136 -3.88 -8.68 -11.03
N ILE A 137 -4.44 -9.16 -9.93
CA ILE A 137 -3.72 -10.02 -8.98
C ILE A 137 -4.04 -11.50 -9.13
N LEU A 138 -5.12 -11.85 -9.83
CA LEU A 138 -5.54 -13.23 -10.04
C LEU A 138 -5.34 -13.61 -11.51
N LEU A 139 -4.32 -14.38 -11.76
CA LEU A 139 -4.01 -14.88 -13.11
C LEU A 139 -4.68 -16.19 -13.40
#